data_f14232b34a04a486f000de49c5cc40a7
#
_entry.id   f14232b34a04a486f000de49c5cc40a7
#
_cell.length_a   1.000
_cell.length_b   1.000
_cell.length_c   1.000
_cell.angle_alpha   90.00
_cell.angle_beta   90.00
_cell.angle_gamma   90.00
#
_symmetry.space_group_name_H-M   'P 1'
#
loop_
_entity.id
_entity.type
_entity.pdbx_description
1 polymer ?
#
loop_
_entity_poly.entity_id
_entity_poly.type
_entity_poly.pdbx_seq_one_letter_code
_entity_poly.pdbx_strand_id
1 'polypeptide(L)'
;MKYFNRDSLDYSFSDKMTAGLVLNGSDAKALRVNGVHFKGAKVEVIDGVPRVLNLEIVPYKYSQNQETDKSGERKLLLNSKEIAKLQSYRNQKYMMIPIAIFLQGIWFKMEIGIGRKMRKFEKREKIKAKEIKRGVRN
;
A
#
# COMPACT_ATOMS: atom_id res chain seq x y z
N MET A 1 7.59 -8.44 -10.60
CA MET A 1 7.91 -7.12 -10.01
C MET A 1 7.01 -6.86 -8.81
N LYS A 2 7.59 -6.60 -7.67
CA LYS A 2 6.85 -6.35 -6.45
C LYS A 2 7.61 -5.36 -5.57
N TYR A 3 6.92 -4.33 -5.10
CA TYR A 3 7.47 -3.35 -4.17
C TYR A 3 6.79 -3.53 -2.82
N PHE A 4 7.57 -3.79 -1.79
CA PHE A 4 7.08 -4.07 -0.45
C PHE A 4 7.25 -2.86 0.45
N ASN A 5 6.20 -2.53 1.22
CA ASN A 5 6.23 -1.47 2.20
C ASN A 5 6.72 -2.02 3.55
N ARG A 6 7.94 -1.72 3.91
CA ARG A 6 8.51 -2.20 5.18
C ARG A 6 7.77 -1.69 6.41
N ASP A 7 7.18 -0.51 6.30
CA ASP A 7 6.41 0.07 7.42
C ASP A 7 5.19 -0.78 7.76
N SER A 8 4.72 -1.62 6.81
CA SER A 8 3.60 -2.53 7.07
C SER A 8 3.93 -3.56 8.15
N LEU A 9 5.20 -3.83 8.38
CA LEU A 9 5.65 -4.76 9.43
C LEU A 9 5.37 -4.24 10.85
N ASP A 10 5.11 -2.93 10.98
CA ASP A 10 4.78 -2.31 12.26
C ASP A 10 3.31 -2.48 12.63
N TYR A 11 2.53 -3.13 11.77
CA TYR A 11 1.08 -3.26 11.93
C TYR A 11 0.67 -4.71 12.12
N SER A 12 -0.40 -4.89 12.89
CA SER A 12 -1.11 -6.17 13.00
C SER A 12 -2.37 -6.07 12.15
N PHE A 13 -2.46 -6.87 11.10
CA PHE A 13 -3.57 -6.80 10.16
C PHE A 13 -4.65 -7.84 10.49
N SER A 14 -5.88 -7.36 10.58
CA SER A 14 -7.05 -8.22 10.77
C SER A 14 -7.64 -8.68 9.45
N ASP A 15 -7.39 -7.93 8.38
CA ASP A 15 -7.91 -8.22 7.06
C ASP A 15 -6.99 -7.66 5.99
N LYS A 16 -7.12 -8.16 4.78
CA LYS A 16 -6.37 -7.70 3.61
C LYS A 16 -7.28 -7.69 2.41
N MET A 17 -7.01 -6.79 1.46
CA MET A 17 -7.69 -6.78 0.18
C MET A 17 -6.74 -6.28 -0.90
N THR A 18 -7.08 -6.56 -2.15
CA THR A 18 -6.30 -6.13 -3.31
C THR A 18 -7.11 -5.15 -4.14
N ALA A 19 -6.51 -4.00 -4.44
CA ALA A 19 -7.13 -2.98 -5.27
C ALA A 19 -6.33 -2.78 -6.56
N GLY A 20 -7.00 -2.37 -7.62
CA GLY A 20 -6.31 -1.87 -8.81
C GLY A 20 -5.74 -0.49 -8.51
N LEU A 21 -4.52 -0.22 -8.99
CA LEU A 21 -3.88 1.08 -8.83
C LEU A 21 -4.02 1.85 -10.15
N VAL A 22 -4.69 2.99 -10.10
CA VAL A 22 -4.91 3.82 -11.29
C VAL A 22 -3.69 4.69 -11.53
N LEU A 23 -3.01 4.45 -12.64
CA LEU A 23 -1.80 5.18 -13.02
C LEU A 23 -1.93 5.69 -14.44
N ASN A 24 -1.38 6.87 -14.72
CA ASN A 24 -1.21 7.32 -16.10
C ASN A 24 0.05 6.67 -16.70
N GLY A 25 0.31 6.89 -17.99
CA GLY A 25 1.47 6.30 -18.65
C GLY A 25 2.80 6.66 -18.03
N SER A 26 2.96 7.93 -17.62
CA SER A 26 4.18 8.41 -16.98
C SER A 26 4.40 7.77 -15.61
N ASP A 27 3.34 7.64 -14.82
CA ASP A 27 3.40 6.99 -13.50
C ASP A 27 3.76 5.51 -13.62
N ALA A 28 3.13 4.81 -14.57
CA ALA A 28 3.41 3.40 -14.78
C ALA A 28 4.86 3.16 -15.19
N LYS A 29 5.38 4.01 -16.08
CA LYS A 29 6.77 3.95 -16.51
C LYS A 29 7.73 4.24 -15.35
N ALA A 30 7.45 5.30 -14.60
CA ALA A 30 8.25 5.69 -13.45
C ALA A 30 8.30 4.58 -12.40
N LEU A 31 7.16 3.97 -12.13
CA LEU A 31 7.06 2.88 -11.16
C LEU A 31 7.90 1.67 -11.59
N ARG A 32 7.87 1.32 -12.88
CA ARG A 32 8.66 0.20 -13.41
C ARG A 32 10.16 0.45 -13.34
N VAL A 33 10.59 1.68 -13.59
CA VAL A 33 12.01 2.02 -13.72
C VAL A 33 12.61 2.44 -12.38
N ASN A 34 11.94 3.32 -11.66
CA ASN A 34 12.47 3.97 -10.46
C ASN A 34 11.90 3.45 -9.15
N GLY A 35 10.77 2.74 -9.20
CA GLY A 35 10.13 2.23 -8.00
C GLY A 35 9.32 3.28 -7.26
N VAL A 36 9.10 3.04 -5.97
CA VAL A 36 8.15 3.79 -5.15
C VAL A 36 8.62 3.88 -3.70
N HIS A 37 8.28 4.99 -3.05
CA HIS A 37 8.49 5.17 -1.61
C HIS A 37 7.15 5.21 -0.91
N PHE A 38 7.03 4.43 0.16
CA PHE A 38 5.78 4.26 0.92
C PHE A 38 5.72 5.09 2.21
N LYS A 39 6.71 5.90 2.48
CA LYS A 39 6.78 6.62 3.76
C LYS A 39 5.52 7.43 4.02
N GLY A 40 4.82 7.08 5.09
CA GLY A 40 3.57 7.74 5.45
C GLY A 40 2.39 7.40 4.56
N ALA A 41 2.52 6.43 3.64
CA ALA A 41 1.43 6.05 2.74
C ALA A 41 0.29 5.41 3.52
N LYS A 42 -0.92 5.79 3.16
CA LYS A 42 -2.14 5.25 3.76
C LYS A 42 -3.27 5.25 2.74
N VAL A 43 -4.28 4.44 3.00
CA VAL A 43 -5.47 4.35 2.15
C VAL A 43 -6.63 5.03 2.85
N GLU A 44 -7.36 5.85 2.12
CA GLU A 44 -8.54 6.56 2.60
C GLU A 44 -9.65 6.48 1.56
N VAL A 45 -10.89 6.53 2.02
CA VAL A 45 -12.05 6.70 1.14
C VAL A 45 -12.52 8.14 1.26
N ILE A 46 -12.35 8.92 0.19
CA ILE A 46 -12.69 10.34 0.15
C ILE A 46 -13.82 10.53 -0.84
N ASP A 47 -14.97 11.04 -0.36
CA ASP A 47 -16.18 11.23 -1.17
C ASP A 47 -16.57 9.95 -1.93
N GLY A 48 -16.48 8.81 -1.25
CA GLY A 48 -16.84 7.52 -1.83
C GLY A 48 -15.79 6.92 -2.76
N VAL A 49 -14.66 7.58 -2.95
CA VAL A 49 -13.58 7.11 -3.84
C VAL A 49 -12.40 6.64 -3.01
N PRO A 50 -12.00 5.36 -3.13
CA PRO A 50 -10.81 4.88 -2.42
C PRO A 50 -9.55 5.45 -3.07
N ARG A 51 -8.63 5.93 -2.24
CA ARG A 51 -7.38 6.54 -2.69
C ARG A 51 -6.23 6.12 -1.78
N VAL A 52 -5.05 6.02 -2.36
CA VAL A 52 -3.82 5.94 -1.58
C VAL A 52 -3.23 7.34 -1.51
N LEU A 53 -2.81 7.74 -0.31
CA LEU A 53 -2.21 9.05 -0.04
C LEU A 53 -0.74 8.88 0.33
N ASN A 54 0.05 9.90 0.05
CA ASN A 54 1.48 9.94 0.38
C ASN A 54 2.30 8.82 -0.28
N LEU A 55 1.86 8.36 -1.44
CA LEU A 55 2.61 7.39 -2.24
C LEU A 55 3.52 8.15 -3.19
N GLU A 56 4.82 8.04 -2.98
CA GLU A 56 5.80 8.75 -3.81
C GLU A 56 6.33 7.84 -4.92
N ILE A 57 5.91 8.13 -6.16
CA ILE A 57 6.45 7.48 -7.34
C ILE A 57 7.54 8.40 -7.90
N VAL A 58 8.77 7.89 -7.96
CA VAL A 58 9.91 8.70 -8.40
C VAL A 58 9.78 9.00 -9.89
N PRO A 59 9.69 10.29 -10.29
CA PRO A 59 9.46 10.64 -11.70
C PRO A 59 10.53 10.09 -12.64
N TYR A 60 10.07 9.64 -13.82
CA TYR A 60 10.95 9.17 -14.87
C TYR A 60 11.50 10.38 -15.63
N LYS A 61 12.82 10.59 -15.56
CA LYS A 61 13.45 11.81 -16.07
C LYS A 61 13.34 12.02 -17.58
N TYR A 62 13.07 10.96 -18.33
CA TYR A 62 12.92 11.03 -19.79
C TYR A 62 11.47 11.14 -20.24
N SER A 63 10.53 11.26 -19.31
CA SER A 63 9.13 11.46 -19.65
C SER A 63 8.93 12.85 -20.25
N GLN A 64 8.47 12.90 -21.50
CA GLN A 64 8.23 14.17 -22.19
C GLN A 64 6.97 14.87 -21.67
N ASN A 65 6.01 14.11 -21.22
CA ASN A 65 4.79 14.64 -20.63
C ASN A 65 4.99 14.69 -19.13
N GLN A 66 5.42 15.80 -18.61
CA GLN A 66 5.72 15.98 -17.19
C GLN A 66 4.48 15.95 -16.30
N GLU A 67 3.49 15.16 -16.66
CA GLU A 67 2.24 15.01 -15.92
C GLU A 67 2.36 13.99 -14.80
N THR A 68 3.54 13.77 -14.26
CA THR A 68 3.70 12.96 -13.05
C THR A 68 3.03 13.72 -11.93
N ASP A 69 1.96 13.15 -11.39
CA ASP A 69 1.26 13.73 -10.27
C ASP A 69 2.14 13.66 -9.02
N LYS A 70 2.63 14.81 -8.60
CA LYS A 70 3.52 14.93 -7.44
C LYS A 70 2.77 14.97 -6.11
N SER A 71 1.45 14.92 -6.14
CA SER A 71 0.63 14.99 -4.92
C SER A 71 0.78 13.77 -4.01
N GLY A 72 1.28 12.66 -4.55
CA GLY A 72 1.34 11.41 -3.81
C GLY A 72 0.00 10.71 -3.66
N GLU A 73 -1.02 11.20 -4.34
CA GLU A 73 -2.38 10.65 -4.27
C GLU A 73 -2.70 9.89 -5.56
N ARG A 74 -3.21 8.68 -5.42
CA ARG A 74 -3.66 7.87 -6.57
C ARG A 74 -4.97 7.20 -6.24
N LYS A 75 -5.84 7.08 -7.26
CA LYS A 75 -7.11 6.38 -7.11
C LYS A 75 -6.90 4.87 -7.09
N LEU A 76 -7.75 4.19 -6.35
CA LEU A 76 -7.77 2.74 -6.27
C LEU A 76 -9.09 2.22 -6.85
N LEU A 77 -9.04 1.06 -7.48
CA LEU A 77 -10.22 0.41 -8.04
C LEU A 77 -10.66 -0.72 -7.10
N LEU A 78 -11.81 -0.54 -6.51
CA LEU A 78 -12.45 -1.51 -5.63
C LEU A 78 -13.94 -1.56 -5.99
N ASN A 79 -14.58 -2.70 -5.76
CA ASN A 79 -16.01 -2.79 -5.95
C ASN A 79 -16.76 -2.13 -4.76
N SER A 80 -18.06 -1.95 -4.90
CA SER A 80 -18.87 -1.25 -3.89
C SER A 80 -18.86 -1.94 -2.54
N LYS A 81 -18.80 -3.27 -2.52
CA LYS A 81 -18.73 -4.04 -1.27
C LYS A 81 -17.42 -3.82 -0.54
N GLU A 82 -16.31 -3.78 -1.29
CA GLU A 82 -15.00 -3.53 -0.74
C GLU A 82 -14.87 -2.11 -0.19
N ILE A 83 -15.42 -1.13 -0.91
CA ILE A 83 -15.44 0.26 -0.45
C ILE A 83 -16.23 0.38 0.85
N ALA A 84 -17.42 -0.24 0.92
CA ALA A 84 -18.24 -0.24 2.13
C ALA A 84 -17.50 -0.88 3.31
N LYS A 85 -16.75 -1.95 3.04
CA LYS A 85 -15.95 -2.64 4.04
C LYS A 85 -14.84 -1.73 4.59
N LEU A 86 -14.14 -1.01 3.72
CA LEU A 86 -13.13 -0.05 4.15
C LEU A 86 -13.74 1.07 5.00
N GLN A 87 -14.89 1.59 4.61
CA GLN A 87 -15.56 2.64 5.37
C GLN A 87 -15.98 2.14 6.76
N SER A 88 -16.46 0.91 6.85
CA SER A 88 -16.82 0.28 8.11
C SER A 88 -15.61 0.13 9.03
N TYR A 89 -14.50 -0.33 8.51
CA TYR A 89 -13.25 -0.43 9.28
C TYR A 89 -12.76 0.93 9.73
N ARG A 90 -12.86 1.92 8.86
CA ARG A 90 -12.48 3.29 9.19
C ARG A 90 -13.27 3.81 10.39
N ASN A 91 -14.57 3.56 10.41
CA ASN A 91 -15.45 3.96 11.53
C ASN A 91 -15.08 3.25 12.82
N GLN A 92 -14.51 2.07 12.73
CA GLN A 92 -14.00 1.30 13.89
C GLN A 92 -12.57 1.69 14.28
N LYS A 93 -12.03 2.73 13.64
CA LYS A 93 -10.68 3.28 13.89
C LYS A 93 -9.54 2.35 13.48
N TYR A 94 -9.79 1.42 12.57
CA TYR A 94 -8.71 0.67 11.94
C TYR A 94 -7.96 1.56 10.96
N MET A 95 -6.70 1.26 10.78
CA MET A 95 -5.86 1.90 9.77
C MET A 95 -5.79 1.03 8.52
N MET A 96 -5.73 1.68 7.37
CA MET A 96 -5.61 1.00 6.08
C MET A 96 -4.28 1.41 5.46
N ILE A 97 -3.37 0.44 5.34
CA ILE A 97 -1.98 0.69 4.95
C ILE A 97 -1.65 -0.14 3.71
N PRO A 98 -1.00 0.45 2.70
CA PRO A 98 -0.51 -0.34 1.59
C PRO A 98 0.60 -1.27 2.06
N ILE A 99 0.45 -2.56 1.74
CA ILE A 99 1.45 -3.58 2.09
C ILE A 99 2.46 -3.70 0.95
N ALA A 100 1.97 -3.77 -0.28
CA ALA A 100 2.82 -3.97 -1.44
C ALA A 100 2.13 -3.50 -2.71
N ILE A 101 2.93 -3.17 -3.72
CA ILE A 101 2.47 -2.92 -5.07
C ILE A 101 3.10 -3.99 -5.95
N PHE A 102 2.32 -4.63 -6.79
CA PHE A 102 2.80 -5.68 -7.67
C PHE A 102 2.14 -5.59 -9.04
N LEU A 103 2.80 -6.19 -10.03
CA LEU A 103 2.30 -6.23 -11.39
C LEU A 103 1.59 -7.56 -11.62
N GLN A 104 0.33 -7.49 -12.06
CA GLN A 104 -0.45 -8.65 -12.43
C GLN A 104 -0.87 -8.49 -13.89
N GLY A 105 -0.26 -9.26 -14.79
CA GLY A 105 -0.40 -9.02 -16.22
C GLY A 105 0.20 -7.66 -16.58
N ILE A 106 -0.63 -6.76 -17.12
CA ILE A 106 -0.22 -5.38 -17.45
C ILE A 106 -0.69 -4.35 -16.43
N TRP A 107 -1.40 -4.80 -15.38
CA TRP A 107 -2.01 -3.91 -14.40
C TRP A 107 -1.24 -3.92 -13.09
N PHE A 108 -1.03 -2.74 -12.53
CA PHE A 108 -0.52 -2.62 -11.17
C PHE A 108 -1.63 -2.79 -10.17
N LYS A 109 -1.37 -3.57 -9.15
CA LYS A 109 -2.27 -3.85 -8.04
C LYS A 109 -1.61 -3.47 -6.73
N MET A 110 -2.43 -3.11 -5.76
CA MET A 110 -1.95 -2.78 -4.41
C MET A 110 -2.62 -3.70 -3.41
N GLU A 111 -1.82 -4.37 -2.60
CA GLU A 111 -2.32 -5.12 -1.45
C GLU A 111 -2.48 -4.16 -0.28
N ILE A 112 -3.68 -4.10 0.27
CA ILE A 112 -4.04 -3.21 1.37
C ILE A 112 -4.22 -4.04 2.63
N GLY A 113 -3.54 -3.67 3.71
CA GLY A 113 -3.73 -4.28 5.02
C GLY A 113 -4.61 -3.40 5.88
N ILE A 114 -5.53 -4.01 6.60
CA ILE A 114 -6.43 -3.34 7.52
C ILE A 114 -6.14 -3.83 8.92
N GLY A 115 -5.74 -2.92 9.79
CA GLY A 115 -5.36 -3.28 11.14
C GLY A 115 -4.98 -2.09 11.99
N ARG A 116 -4.11 -2.32 12.92
CA ARG A 116 -3.66 -1.30 13.87
C ARG A 116 -2.15 -1.39 14.05
N LYS A 117 -1.56 -0.27 14.43
CA LYS A 117 -0.14 -0.22 14.72
C LYS A 117 0.15 -1.03 15.98
N MET A 118 1.14 -1.91 15.90
CA MET A 118 1.53 -2.73 17.04
C MET A 118 2.28 -1.91 18.08
N ARG A 119 2.09 -2.27 19.33
CA ARG A 119 2.93 -1.79 20.40
C ARG A 119 4.32 -2.41 20.28
N LYS A 120 5.31 -1.76 20.84
CA LYS A 120 6.70 -2.24 20.78
C LYS A 120 6.85 -3.69 21.24
N PHE A 121 6.12 -4.08 22.27
CA PHE A 121 6.12 -5.46 22.78
C PHE A 121 5.56 -6.44 21.75
N GLU A 122 4.40 -6.15 21.16
CA GLU A 122 3.77 -7.00 20.17
C GLU A 122 4.66 -7.19 18.94
N LYS A 123 5.34 -6.14 18.52
CA LYS A 123 6.26 -6.17 17.39
C LYS A 123 7.45 -7.09 17.66
N ARG A 124 8.02 -7.06 18.86
CA ARG A 124 9.13 -7.95 19.25
C ARG A 124 8.72 -9.41 19.20
N GLU A 125 7.52 -9.72 19.73
CA GLU A 125 6.99 -11.09 19.73
C GLU A 125 6.79 -11.61 18.31
N LYS A 126 6.28 -10.77 17.41
CA LYS A 126 6.07 -11.14 16.01
C LYS A 126 7.40 -11.45 15.32
N ILE A 127 8.41 -10.65 15.53
CA ILE A 127 9.75 -10.86 14.95
C ILE A 127 10.35 -12.16 15.47
N LYS A 128 10.25 -12.39 16.77
CA LYS A 128 10.75 -13.60 17.43
C LYS A 128 10.06 -14.85 16.87
N ALA A 129 8.75 -14.83 16.72
CA ALA A 129 8.00 -15.93 16.14
C ALA A 129 8.41 -16.23 14.69
N LYS A 130 8.67 -15.20 13.90
CA LYS A 130 9.15 -15.36 12.52
C LYS A 130 10.53 -16.00 12.46
N GLU A 131 11.43 -15.59 13.33
CA GLU A 131 12.79 -16.16 13.40
C GLU A 131 12.75 -17.65 13.75
N ILE A 132 11.94 -18.03 14.71
CA ILE A 132 11.74 -19.41 15.10
C ILE A 132 11.18 -20.22 13.92
N LYS A 133 10.18 -19.69 13.24
CA LYS A 133 9.53 -20.35 12.11
C LYS A 133 10.48 -20.57 10.94
N ARG A 134 11.45 -19.67 10.75
CA ARG A 134 12.46 -19.79 9.71
C ARG A 134 13.62 -20.70 10.09
N GLY A 135 13.59 -21.28 11.29
CA GLY A 135 14.68 -22.09 11.78
C GLY A 135 15.93 -21.30 12.20
N VAL A 136 15.78 -19.99 12.37
CA VAL A 136 16.87 -19.15 12.86
C VAL A 136 17.01 -19.39 14.35
N ARG A 137 18.20 -19.80 14.77
CA ARG A 137 18.51 -20.03 16.18
C ARG A 137 19.31 -18.86 16.73
N ASN A 138 18.86 -18.39 17.84
CA ASN A 138 19.60 -17.38 18.60
C ASN A 138 20.55 -18.04 19.57
#